data_83e44aaefd1a1354874d47686531bf90
#
_entry.id   83e44aaefd1a1354874d47686531bf90
#
_cell.length_a   1.000
_cell.length_b   1.000
_cell.length_c   1.000
_cell.angle_alpha   90.00
_cell.angle_beta   90.00
_cell.angle_gamma   90.00
#
_symmetry.space_group_name_H-M   'P 1'
#
loop_
_entity.id
_entity.type
_entity.pdbx_description
1 polymer ?
#
loop_
_entity_poly.entity_id
_entity_poly.type
_entity_poly.pdbx_seq_one_letter_code
_entity_poly.pdbx_strand_id
1 'polypeptide(L)'
;MNLHANAALSLNRRRLLCRRVVDERWTVTQAAEAAEVSVRCAHKWVGRYRVEGELGLLDRSSAPNAIPHRTSEERVAAIAALRRLRFTGPEIAETLGMALSTVSGILTRIGMGKLGRLGLEPAVRYERERPGELIHIDVKKLGRIHGGAGHRMTGRKHYTARRGPRGAQRKTVGWEYVHIAIDDCTRLAYVEVLGNEQATTVVAFLRRAVAFFERHGMTVQQLLTDNGSGYRSMIHALACRSLGIRHIRTRAYRPQTNGKAERFIRTMLGGWAYGAIYRDSHERTAALHGWLWYYNHHRKHSALSHKPPIARLNERTNLLSTYN
;
A
#
# COMPACT_ATOMS: atom_id res chain seq x y z
N MET A 1 -11.05 25.04 6.30
CA MET A 1 -11.89 24.85 7.50
C MET A 1 -12.92 23.80 7.16
N ASN A 2 -12.82 22.61 7.76
CA ASN A 2 -13.75 21.50 7.47
C ASN A 2 -14.90 21.58 8.48
N LEU A 3 -16.08 21.99 8.04
CA LEU A 3 -17.30 21.83 8.81
C LEU A 3 -17.57 20.33 8.99
N HIS A 4 -18.01 19.93 10.21
CA HIS A 4 -18.45 18.56 10.45
C HIS A 4 -19.58 18.22 9.47
N ALA A 5 -19.52 17.03 8.85
CA ALA A 5 -20.49 16.60 7.80
C ALA A 5 -21.96 16.71 8.26
N ASN A 6 -22.24 16.58 9.57
CA ASN A 6 -23.56 16.68 10.18
C ASN A 6 -23.81 18.01 10.89
N ALA A 7 -23.08 19.08 10.56
CA ALA A 7 -23.34 20.39 11.15
C ALA A 7 -24.65 20.97 10.59
N ALA A 8 -25.65 21.13 11.44
CA ALA A 8 -26.96 21.70 11.10
C ALA A 8 -26.87 23.15 10.57
N LEU A 9 -25.83 23.91 10.95
CA LEU A 9 -25.60 25.28 10.52
C LEU A 9 -24.20 25.44 9.92
N SER A 10 -24.15 25.95 8.69
CA SER A 10 -22.89 26.47 8.11
C SER A 10 -22.43 27.74 8.84
N LEU A 11 -21.19 28.16 8.67
CA LEU A 11 -20.66 29.39 9.26
C LEU A 11 -21.53 30.61 8.91
N ASN A 12 -21.95 30.72 7.65
CA ASN A 12 -22.82 31.79 7.19
C ASN A 12 -24.22 31.76 7.85
N ARG A 13 -24.80 30.59 8.04
CA ARG A 13 -26.10 30.44 8.75
C ARG A 13 -25.95 30.78 10.24
N ARG A 14 -24.84 30.46 10.90
CA ARG A 14 -24.52 30.86 12.27
C ARG A 14 -24.42 32.39 12.37
N ARG A 15 -23.73 33.02 11.43
CA ARG A 15 -23.57 34.48 11.36
C ARG A 15 -24.93 35.17 11.18
N LEU A 16 -25.77 34.69 10.25
CA LEU A 16 -27.07 35.23 10.01
C LEU A 16 -28.00 35.09 11.25
N LEU A 17 -27.96 33.92 11.89
CA LEU A 17 -28.72 33.70 13.15
C LEU A 17 -28.28 34.71 14.23
N CYS A 18 -26.99 34.91 14.43
CA CYS A 18 -26.48 35.85 15.44
C CYS A 18 -26.80 37.30 15.11
N ARG A 19 -26.69 37.72 13.85
CA ARG A 19 -27.03 39.07 13.37
C ARG A 19 -28.52 39.38 13.63
N ARG A 20 -29.42 38.45 13.29
CA ARG A 20 -30.87 38.62 13.56
C ARG A 20 -31.17 38.91 15.01
N VAL A 21 -30.48 38.23 15.95
CA VAL A 21 -30.70 38.44 17.39
C VAL A 21 -29.99 39.68 17.90
N VAL A 22 -28.78 39.96 17.50
CA VAL A 22 -27.94 41.03 18.08
C VAL A 22 -28.23 42.37 17.41
N ASP A 23 -28.31 42.41 16.08
CA ASP A 23 -28.42 43.64 15.30
C ASP A 23 -29.90 43.97 14.94
N GLU A 24 -30.67 42.94 14.55
CA GLU A 24 -32.07 43.09 14.08
C GLU A 24 -33.12 42.92 15.19
N ARG A 25 -32.70 42.69 16.45
CA ARG A 25 -33.56 42.58 17.66
C ARG A 25 -34.59 41.45 17.61
N TRP A 26 -34.36 40.39 16.83
CA TRP A 26 -35.22 39.20 16.88
C TRP A 26 -35.08 38.49 18.22
N THR A 27 -36.14 37.83 18.64
CA THR A 27 -36.05 36.89 19.77
C THR A 27 -35.23 35.69 19.36
N VAL A 28 -34.51 35.05 20.33
CA VAL A 28 -33.73 33.85 20.05
C VAL A 28 -34.60 32.72 19.50
N THR A 29 -35.89 32.67 19.94
CA THR A 29 -36.87 31.67 19.46
C THR A 29 -37.19 31.88 17.98
N GLN A 30 -37.49 33.11 17.57
CA GLN A 30 -37.76 33.43 16.14
C GLN A 30 -36.54 33.14 15.25
N ALA A 31 -35.33 33.50 15.72
CA ALA A 31 -34.12 33.24 14.97
C ALA A 31 -33.79 31.75 14.88
N ALA A 32 -34.09 30.96 15.91
CA ALA A 32 -33.94 29.50 15.93
C ALA A 32 -34.90 28.82 14.94
N GLU A 33 -36.16 29.24 14.94
CA GLU A 33 -37.18 28.72 14.02
C GLU A 33 -36.83 29.02 12.58
N ALA A 34 -36.46 30.27 12.26
CA ALA A 34 -36.03 30.69 10.92
C ALA A 34 -34.73 30.03 10.44
N ALA A 35 -33.92 29.50 11.37
CA ALA A 35 -32.71 28.77 11.06
C ALA A 35 -32.91 27.23 11.11
N GLU A 36 -34.12 26.76 11.42
CA GLU A 36 -34.48 25.33 11.54
C GLU A 36 -33.61 24.59 12.60
N VAL A 37 -33.33 25.25 13.73
CA VAL A 37 -32.54 24.66 14.82
C VAL A 37 -33.25 24.79 16.15
N SER A 38 -32.85 23.99 17.14
CA SER A 38 -33.40 24.14 18.49
C SER A 38 -33.00 25.47 19.13
N VAL A 39 -33.86 26.02 19.97
CA VAL A 39 -33.62 27.25 20.74
C VAL A 39 -32.33 27.14 21.55
N ARG A 40 -32.01 25.95 22.09
CA ARG A 40 -30.75 25.69 22.78
C ARG A 40 -29.51 25.86 21.86
N CYS A 41 -29.64 25.44 20.60
CA CYS A 41 -28.60 25.62 19.61
C CYS A 41 -28.39 27.10 19.27
N ALA A 42 -29.48 27.86 19.13
CA ALA A 42 -29.44 29.30 18.91
C ALA A 42 -28.80 30.06 20.09
N HIS A 43 -29.21 29.76 21.32
CA HIS A 43 -28.57 30.34 22.52
C HIS A 43 -27.08 30.08 22.58
N LYS A 44 -26.65 28.87 22.25
CA LYS A 44 -25.21 28.53 22.19
C LYS A 44 -24.43 29.45 21.24
N TRP A 45 -24.95 29.64 20.02
CA TRP A 45 -24.25 30.43 19.01
C TRP A 45 -24.31 31.94 19.32
N VAL A 46 -25.43 32.45 19.74
CA VAL A 46 -25.60 33.86 20.18
C VAL A 46 -24.72 34.16 21.37
N GLY A 47 -24.64 33.26 22.36
CA GLY A 47 -23.77 33.44 23.52
C GLY A 47 -22.32 33.51 23.15
N ARG A 48 -21.84 32.60 22.27
CA ARG A 48 -20.47 32.63 21.78
C ARG A 48 -20.15 33.87 20.94
N TYR A 49 -21.08 34.30 20.09
CA TYR A 49 -20.93 35.51 19.28
C TYR A 49 -20.84 36.77 20.13
N ARG A 50 -21.65 36.87 21.20
CA ARG A 50 -21.59 38.02 22.12
C ARG A 50 -20.26 38.13 22.86
N VAL A 51 -19.62 37.01 23.18
CA VAL A 51 -18.36 36.98 23.94
C VAL A 51 -17.11 37.10 23.03
N GLU A 52 -17.15 36.47 21.88
CA GLU A 52 -15.93 36.27 21.05
C GLU A 52 -16.10 36.82 19.62
N GLY A 53 -17.24 37.42 19.29
CA GLY A 53 -17.54 37.88 17.94
C GLY A 53 -17.53 36.75 16.90
N GLU A 54 -17.05 37.02 15.72
CA GLU A 54 -16.96 36.06 14.60
C GLU A 54 -16.14 34.81 14.94
N LEU A 55 -15.14 34.91 15.80
CA LEU A 55 -14.33 33.76 16.23
C LEU A 55 -15.13 32.74 17.03
N GLY A 56 -16.15 33.20 17.77
CA GLY A 56 -17.07 32.33 18.51
C GLY A 56 -17.95 31.42 17.62
N LEU A 57 -18.07 31.76 16.33
CA LEU A 57 -18.84 30.97 15.37
C LEU A 57 -18.07 29.81 14.77
N LEU A 58 -16.75 29.74 15.00
CA LEU A 58 -15.92 28.65 14.52
C LEU A 58 -16.19 27.35 15.29
N ASP A 59 -15.98 26.21 14.60
CA ASP A 59 -16.06 24.92 15.25
C ASP A 59 -14.91 24.74 16.26
N ARG A 60 -15.25 24.25 17.44
CA ARG A 60 -14.30 23.91 18.51
C ARG A 60 -14.15 22.40 18.59
N SER A 61 -13.00 21.95 19.06
CA SER A 61 -12.79 20.55 19.40
C SER A 61 -13.87 20.08 20.37
N SER A 62 -14.47 18.93 20.07
CA SER A 62 -15.40 18.23 20.96
C SER A 62 -14.68 17.32 21.96
N ALA A 63 -13.33 17.26 21.90
CA ALA A 63 -12.56 16.47 22.83
C ALA A 63 -12.71 17.02 24.26
N PRO A 64 -12.92 16.17 25.25
CA PRO A 64 -13.00 16.61 26.65
C PRO A 64 -11.67 17.24 27.09
N ASN A 65 -11.76 18.33 27.85
CA ASN A 65 -10.58 19.02 28.39
C ASN A 65 -9.82 18.19 29.43
N ALA A 66 -10.51 17.28 30.12
CA ALA A 66 -9.93 16.35 31.05
C ALA A 66 -10.44 14.93 30.76
N ILE A 67 -9.55 13.96 30.84
CA ILE A 67 -9.86 12.53 30.73
C ILE A 67 -9.48 11.88 32.07
N PRO A 68 -10.44 11.68 33.00
CA PRO A 68 -10.15 11.23 34.39
C PRO A 68 -9.37 9.89 34.46
N HIS A 69 -9.61 9.01 33.47
CA HIS A 69 -8.98 7.68 33.42
C HIS A 69 -7.80 7.59 32.44
N ARG A 70 -7.21 8.74 32.07
CA ARG A 70 -6.02 8.72 31.21
C ARG A 70 -4.86 8.05 31.94
N THR A 71 -4.23 7.10 31.26
CA THR A 71 -3.01 6.48 31.80
C THR A 71 -1.95 7.56 32.04
N SER A 72 -1.35 7.57 33.25
CA SER A 72 -0.36 8.56 33.63
C SER A 72 0.87 8.51 32.72
N GLU A 73 1.57 9.63 32.57
CA GLU A 73 2.75 9.72 31.72
C GLU A 73 3.88 8.81 32.21
N GLU A 74 3.99 8.61 33.54
CA GLU A 74 4.93 7.65 34.14
C GLU A 74 4.67 6.21 33.68
N ARG A 75 3.40 5.78 33.65
CA ARG A 75 3.04 4.45 33.14
C ARG A 75 3.29 4.33 31.64
N VAL A 76 3.06 5.38 30.87
CA VAL A 76 3.39 5.42 29.44
C VAL A 76 4.90 5.31 29.22
N ALA A 77 5.70 6.00 30.04
CA ALA A 77 7.16 5.90 30.03
C ALA A 77 7.66 4.51 30.41
N ALA A 78 7.06 3.88 31.43
CA ALA A 78 7.38 2.50 31.82
C ALA A 78 7.08 1.49 30.70
N ILE A 79 5.92 1.62 30.03
CA ILE A 79 5.57 0.80 28.85
C ILE A 79 6.62 0.98 27.75
N ALA A 80 7.03 2.22 27.46
CA ALA A 80 8.03 2.51 26.44
C ALA A 80 9.42 1.94 26.80
N ALA A 81 9.81 2.00 28.08
CA ALA A 81 11.08 1.45 28.58
C ALA A 81 11.11 -0.07 28.43
N LEU A 82 10.08 -0.78 28.91
CA LEU A 82 9.97 -2.23 28.75
C LEU A 82 9.95 -2.64 27.28
N ARG A 83 9.27 -1.87 26.42
CA ARG A 83 9.24 -2.13 24.97
C ARG A 83 10.62 -1.99 24.34
N ARG A 84 11.44 -1.02 24.75
CA ARG A 84 12.84 -0.88 24.30
C ARG A 84 13.69 -2.08 24.71
N LEU A 85 13.41 -2.68 25.84
CA LEU A 85 14.00 -3.94 26.29
C LEU A 85 13.45 -5.18 25.57
N ARG A 86 12.64 -4.99 24.52
CA ARG A 86 12.07 -6.03 23.65
C ARG A 86 10.94 -6.85 24.28
N PHE A 87 10.35 -6.41 25.37
CA PHE A 87 9.16 -7.07 25.92
C PHE A 87 7.99 -7.01 24.95
N THR A 88 7.23 -8.10 24.85
CA THR A 88 6.00 -8.17 24.07
C THR A 88 4.85 -7.42 24.76
N GLY A 89 3.77 -7.13 24.04
CA GLY A 89 2.59 -6.49 24.64
C GLY A 89 2.02 -7.25 25.85
N PRO A 90 1.81 -8.57 25.76
CA PRO A 90 1.36 -9.38 26.91
C PRO A 90 2.30 -9.32 28.12
N GLU A 91 3.61 -9.47 27.91
CA GLU A 91 4.60 -9.40 29.00
C GLU A 91 4.59 -8.03 29.70
N ILE A 92 4.46 -6.93 28.93
CA ILE A 92 4.34 -5.58 29.50
C ILE A 92 3.04 -5.44 30.30
N ALA A 93 1.93 -5.97 29.78
CA ALA A 93 0.63 -5.94 30.44
C ALA A 93 0.67 -6.68 31.78
N GLU A 94 1.27 -7.85 31.80
CA GLU A 94 1.48 -8.67 33.00
C GLU A 94 2.39 -7.95 34.01
N THR A 95 3.57 -7.46 33.57
CA THR A 95 4.56 -6.77 34.43
C THR A 95 3.98 -5.52 35.09
N LEU A 96 3.12 -4.76 34.39
CA LEU A 96 2.56 -3.51 34.91
C LEU A 96 1.16 -3.66 35.52
N GLY A 97 0.60 -4.87 35.55
CA GLY A 97 -0.78 -5.12 36.00
C GLY A 97 -1.82 -4.34 35.19
N MET A 98 -1.65 -4.23 33.86
CA MET A 98 -2.50 -3.44 32.97
C MET A 98 -3.22 -4.31 31.97
N ALA A 99 -4.41 -3.86 31.50
CA ALA A 99 -5.09 -4.53 30.41
C ALA A 99 -4.24 -4.51 29.13
N LEU A 100 -4.13 -5.63 28.42
CA LEU A 100 -3.38 -5.75 27.16
C LEU A 100 -3.89 -4.77 26.09
N SER A 101 -5.18 -4.49 26.04
CA SER A 101 -5.78 -3.51 25.12
C SER A 101 -5.24 -2.10 25.37
N THR A 102 -5.09 -1.71 26.63
CA THR A 102 -4.52 -0.42 27.04
C THR A 102 -3.05 -0.32 26.64
N VAL A 103 -2.24 -1.34 26.94
CA VAL A 103 -0.82 -1.40 26.55
C VAL A 103 -0.69 -1.34 25.02
N SER A 104 -1.47 -2.12 24.28
CA SER A 104 -1.45 -2.13 22.81
C SER A 104 -1.83 -0.78 22.22
N GLY A 105 -2.86 -0.12 22.76
CA GLY A 105 -3.27 1.20 22.35
C GLY A 105 -2.20 2.26 22.61
N ILE A 106 -1.53 2.20 23.76
CA ILE A 106 -0.41 3.11 24.11
C ILE A 106 0.77 2.87 23.16
N LEU A 107 1.21 1.61 23.00
CA LEU A 107 2.31 1.27 22.10
C LEU A 107 2.06 1.74 20.66
N THR A 108 0.81 1.65 20.18
CA THR A 108 0.43 2.14 18.85
C THR A 108 0.55 3.66 18.76
N ARG A 109 0.05 4.39 19.76
CA ARG A 109 0.12 5.87 19.82
C ARG A 109 1.54 6.42 19.85
N ILE A 110 2.45 5.74 20.59
CA ILE A 110 3.86 6.15 20.68
C ILE A 110 4.74 5.55 19.56
N GLY A 111 4.14 4.91 18.53
CA GLY A 111 4.85 4.36 17.38
C GLY A 111 5.62 3.07 17.64
N MET A 112 5.44 2.42 18.80
CA MET A 112 6.15 1.20 19.23
C MET A 112 5.30 -0.08 19.08
N GLY A 113 4.19 -0.06 18.36
CA GLY A 113 3.26 -1.19 18.22
C GLY A 113 3.90 -2.46 17.65
N LYS A 114 4.87 -2.34 16.74
CA LYS A 114 5.53 -3.46 16.07
C LYS A 114 6.93 -3.70 16.61
N LEU A 115 7.09 -4.75 17.41
CA LEU A 115 8.38 -5.11 18.04
C LEU A 115 9.51 -5.32 17.01
N GLY A 116 9.22 -5.96 15.88
CA GLY A 116 10.19 -6.21 14.80
C GLY A 116 10.70 -4.95 14.09
N ARG A 117 10.06 -3.79 14.30
CA ARG A 117 10.47 -2.50 13.73
C ARG A 117 11.00 -1.52 14.76
N LEU A 118 11.16 -1.96 16.01
CA LEU A 118 11.64 -1.11 17.08
C LEU A 118 13.12 -0.74 16.84
N GLY A 119 13.42 0.54 16.84
CA GLY A 119 14.76 1.08 16.57
C GLY A 119 15.19 1.06 15.10
N LEU A 120 14.29 0.67 14.17
CA LEU A 120 14.53 0.84 12.75
C LEU A 120 14.00 2.21 12.31
N GLU A 121 14.81 2.96 11.60
CA GLU A 121 14.35 4.17 10.93
C GLU A 121 13.20 3.82 9.96
N PRO A 122 12.17 4.68 9.85
CA PRO A 122 11.15 4.50 8.82
C PRO A 122 11.83 4.36 7.47
N ALA A 123 11.50 3.32 6.72
CA ALA A 123 12.02 3.15 5.37
C ALA A 123 11.66 4.39 4.54
N VAL A 124 12.66 5.13 4.09
CA VAL A 124 12.46 6.27 3.21
C VAL A 124 11.85 5.73 1.91
N ARG A 125 10.61 6.11 1.66
CA ARG A 125 9.93 5.75 0.41
C ARG A 125 10.50 6.63 -0.68
N TYR A 126 11.27 6.05 -1.59
CA TYR A 126 11.65 6.72 -2.81
C TYR A 126 10.68 6.33 -3.94
N GLU A 127 10.40 7.25 -4.80
CA GLU A 127 9.64 7.05 -6.02
C GLU A 127 10.24 7.92 -7.11
N ARG A 128 10.45 7.35 -8.29
CA ARG A 128 10.92 8.10 -9.44
C ARG A 128 9.81 8.99 -9.99
N GLU A 129 10.18 10.12 -10.51
CA GLU A 129 9.21 11.12 -10.97
C GLU A 129 8.70 10.84 -12.38
N ARG A 130 9.55 10.23 -13.21
CA ARG A 130 9.26 10.00 -14.64
C ARG A 130 9.04 8.52 -14.93
N PRO A 131 8.01 8.20 -15.76
CA PRO A 131 7.83 6.85 -16.29
C PRO A 131 9.07 6.38 -17.06
N GLY A 132 9.48 5.12 -16.86
CA GLY A 132 10.66 4.53 -17.52
C GLY A 132 12.00 4.86 -16.88
N GLU A 133 12.07 5.83 -15.95
CA GLU A 133 13.33 6.17 -15.28
C GLU A 133 13.96 5.00 -14.54
N LEU A 134 13.14 4.14 -13.93
CA LEU A 134 13.60 2.93 -13.24
C LEU A 134 12.59 1.79 -13.39
N ILE A 135 13.03 0.70 -13.97
CA ILE A 135 12.26 -0.55 -14.04
C ILE A 135 12.86 -1.55 -13.04
N HIS A 136 11.99 -2.12 -12.19
CA HIS A 136 12.35 -3.22 -11.30
C HIS A 136 12.10 -4.55 -12.01
N ILE A 137 13.09 -5.44 -12.04
CA ILE A 137 12.94 -6.80 -12.54
C ILE A 137 13.20 -7.81 -11.43
N ASP A 138 12.40 -8.87 -11.43
CA ASP A 138 12.51 -9.99 -10.50
C ASP A 138 11.98 -11.27 -11.13
N VAL A 139 12.33 -12.43 -10.55
CA VAL A 139 11.82 -13.75 -10.97
C VAL A 139 11.21 -14.46 -9.78
N LYS A 140 9.97 -14.90 -9.94
CA LYS A 140 9.27 -15.70 -8.93
C LYS A 140 9.10 -17.14 -9.39
N LYS A 141 9.66 -18.09 -8.63
CA LYS A 141 9.45 -19.52 -8.86
C LYS A 141 8.08 -19.95 -8.32
N LEU A 142 7.30 -20.62 -9.15
CA LEU A 142 6.03 -21.25 -8.81
C LEU A 142 6.11 -22.75 -9.06
N GLY A 143 5.60 -23.55 -8.15
CA GLY A 143 5.43 -24.99 -8.40
C GLY A 143 4.48 -25.20 -9.58
N ARG A 144 4.82 -26.13 -10.47
CA ARG A 144 3.92 -26.58 -11.52
C ARG A 144 2.70 -27.24 -10.92
N ILE A 145 1.55 -27.01 -11.54
CA ILE A 145 0.30 -27.69 -11.19
C ILE A 145 0.19 -28.90 -12.07
N HIS A 146 0.06 -30.07 -11.42
CA HIS A 146 -0.15 -31.33 -12.11
C HIS A 146 -1.22 -32.15 -11.38
N GLY A 147 -2.36 -32.33 -12.03
CA GLY A 147 -3.46 -33.12 -11.48
C GLY A 147 -4.22 -32.49 -10.31
N GLY A 148 -4.38 -31.15 -10.33
CA GLY A 148 -5.19 -30.39 -9.39
C GLY A 148 -4.39 -29.47 -8.46
N ALA A 149 -5.12 -28.65 -7.73
CA ALA A 149 -4.56 -27.61 -6.85
C ALA A 149 -3.68 -28.20 -5.74
N GLY A 150 -2.53 -27.56 -5.50
CA GLY A 150 -1.60 -27.96 -4.44
C GLY A 150 -2.07 -27.58 -3.04
N HIS A 151 -1.33 -28.02 -2.01
CA HIS A 151 -1.66 -27.83 -0.59
C HIS A 151 -1.85 -26.35 -0.17
N ARG A 152 -1.32 -25.40 -0.91
CA ARG A 152 -1.53 -23.96 -0.63
C ARG A 152 -2.96 -23.50 -0.92
N MET A 153 -3.66 -24.18 -1.82
CA MET A 153 -5.05 -23.88 -2.17
C MET A 153 -6.03 -24.72 -1.37
N THR A 154 -5.73 -26.02 -1.20
CA THR A 154 -6.62 -26.98 -0.58
C THR A 154 -6.37 -27.20 0.90
N GLY A 155 -5.29 -26.63 1.45
CA GLY A 155 -4.83 -26.88 2.81
C GLY A 155 -4.12 -28.24 2.94
N ARG A 156 -3.28 -28.36 4.00
CA ARG A 156 -2.47 -29.58 4.21
C ARG A 156 -3.33 -30.83 4.49
N LYS A 157 -4.52 -30.67 5.06
CA LYS A 157 -5.42 -31.78 5.41
C LYS A 157 -6.05 -32.43 4.18
N HIS A 158 -6.28 -31.68 3.12
CA HIS A 158 -6.87 -32.15 1.87
C HIS A 158 -5.84 -32.45 0.78
N TYR A 159 -4.57 -32.21 1.04
CA TYR A 159 -3.50 -32.59 0.15
C TYR A 159 -3.20 -34.08 0.32
N THR A 160 -3.93 -34.94 -0.42
CA THR A 160 -3.50 -36.28 -0.64
C THR A 160 -2.28 -36.25 -1.53
N ALA A 161 -1.09 -36.24 -0.91
CA ALA A 161 0.13 -36.54 -1.66
C ALA A 161 -0.18 -37.86 -2.41
N ARG A 162 -0.17 -37.84 -3.75
CA ARG A 162 -0.22 -39.08 -4.51
C ARG A 162 0.97 -39.92 -4.04
N ARG A 163 0.72 -40.78 -3.07
CA ARG A 163 1.61 -41.86 -2.70
C ARG A 163 1.55 -42.83 -3.86
N GLY A 164 2.52 -42.72 -4.77
CA GLY A 164 2.81 -43.84 -5.66
C GLY A 164 3.08 -45.10 -4.85
N PRO A 165 3.01 -46.26 -5.46
CA PRO A 165 3.39 -47.52 -4.83
C PRO A 165 4.73 -47.37 -4.13
N ARG A 166 4.94 -48.00 -2.97
CA ARG A 166 6.23 -47.99 -2.25
C ARG A 166 7.33 -48.34 -3.25
N GLY A 167 8.30 -47.42 -3.48
CA GLY A 167 9.40 -47.58 -4.42
C GLY A 167 9.30 -46.80 -5.73
N ALA A 168 8.17 -46.19 -6.10
CA ALA A 168 8.11 -45.33 -7.25
C ALA A 168 8.82 -43.98 -6.97
N GLN A 169 9.85 -43.63 -7.78
CA GLN A 169 10.48 -42.33 -7.73
C GLN A 169 9.41 -41.22 -7.86
N ARG A 170 9.35 -40.31 -6.89
CA ARG A 170 8.49 -39.13 -6.96
C ARG A 170 8.91 -38.35 -8.21
N LYS A 171 8.11 -38.35 -9.26
CA LYS A 171 8.29 -37.39 -10.36
C LYS A 171 8.15 -35.99 -9.76
N THR A 172 9.26 -35.27 -9.64
CA THR A 172 9.25 -33.87 -9.24
C THR A 172 8.49 -33.09 -10.30
N VAL A 173 7.42 -32.45 -9.92
CA VAL A 173 6.53 -31.73 -10.86
C VAL A 173 7.25 -30.54 -11.52
N GLY A 174 8.37 -30.07 -10.92
CA GLY A 174 9.17 -28.98 -11.43
C GLY A 174 8.62 -27.59 -11.10
N TRP A 175 9.25 -26.60 -11.73
CA TRP A 175 8.99 -25.19 -11.46
C TRP A 175 8.64 -24.44 -12.75
N GLU A 176 7.87 -23.39 -12.61
CA GLU A 176 7.67 -22.32 -13.58
C GLU A 176 8.30 -21.05 -13.06
N TYR A 177 8.82 -20.25 -13.95
CA TYR A 177 9.55 -19.03 -13.61
C TYR A 177 8.78 -17.83 -14.13
N VAL A 178 8.20 -17.08 -13.20
CA VAL A 178 7.44 -15.88 -13.53
C VAL A 178 8.41 -14.71 -13.53
N HIS A 179 8.73 -14.22 -14.72
CA HIS A 179 9.56 -13.05 -14.92
C HIS A 179 8.70 -11.79 -14.89
N ILE A 180 9.13 -10.78 -14.16
CA ILE A 180 8.35 -9.60 -13.81
C ILE A 180 9.19 -8.37 -14.10
N ALA A 181 8.59 -7.38 -14.76
CA ALA A 181 9.14 -6.04 -14.90
C ALA A 181 8.07 -5.03 -14.46
N ILE A 182 8.40 -4.10 -13.57
CA ILE A 182 7.48 -3.09 -13.06
C ILE A 182 8.14 -1.71 -13.03
N ASP A 183 7.46 -0.71 -13.57
CA ASP A 183 7.91 0.68 -13.51
C ASP A 183 7.80 1.27 -12.10
N ASP A 184 8.85 1.96 -11.67
CA ASP A 184 8.94 2.58 -10.35
C ASP A 184 7.93 3.70 -10.14
N CYS A 185 7.68 4.52 -11.16
CA CYS A 185 6.79 5.68 -11.11
C CYS A 185 5.32 5.31 -11.21
N THR A 186 4.96 4.56 -12.25
CA THR A 186 3.56 4.27 -12.60
C THR A 186 3.03 2.97 -12.05
N ARG A 187 3.89 2.04 -11.64
CA ARG A 187 3.57 0.64 -11.31
C ARG A 187 3.04 -0.17 -12.51
N LEU A 188 3.16 0.34 -13.74
CA LEU A 188 2.84 -0.44 -14.93
C LEU A 188 3.70 -1.69 -14.95
N ALA A 189 3.10 -2.84 -15.17
CA ALA A 189 3.76 -4.12 -15.04
C ALA A 189 3.68 -4.94 -16.33
N TYR A 190 4.78 -5.65 -16.61
CA TYR A 190 4.89 -6.68 -17.65
C TYR A 190 5.32 -7.99 -17.02
N VAL A 191 4.69 -9.09 -17.40
CA VAL A 191 4.92 -10.41 -16.77
C VAL A 191 4.86 -11.52 -17.80
N GLU A 192 5.78 -12.48 -17.69
CA GLU A 192 5.78 -13.71 -18.48
C GLU A 192 6.06 -14.92 -17.59
N VAL A 193 5.45 -16.07 -17.94
CA VAL A 193 5.79 -17.38 -17.38
C VAL A 193 6.72 -18.09 -18.33
N LEU A 194 7.97 -18.34 -17.88
CA LEU A 194 9.01 -18.94 -18.71
C LEU A 194 9.54 -20.25 -18.08
N GLY A 195 10.29 -21.01 -18.86
CA GLY A 195 10.74 -22.35 -18.45
C GLY A 195 11.89 -22.36 -17.45
N ASN A 196 12.67 -21.27 -17.36
CA ASN A 196 13.85 -21.15 -16.51
C ASN A 196 14.21 -19.68 -16.24
N GLU A 197 15.26 -19.46 -15.45
CA GLU A 197 15.87 -18.15 -15.14
C GLU A 197 17.30 -18.02 -15.66
N GLN A 198 17.65 -18.79 -16.73
CA GLN A 198 18.97 -18.73 -17.34
C GLN A 198 19.22 -17.37 -18.00
N ALA A 199 20.48 -17.03 -18.17
CA ALA A 199 20.90 -15.73 -18.69
C ALA A 199 20.30 -15.39 -20.06
N THR A 200 20.21 -16.35 -20.97
CA THR A 200 19.58 -16.18 -22.30
C THR A 200 18.09 -15.90 -22.19
N THR A 201 17.39 -16.58 -21.29
CA THR A 201 15.96 -16.38 -21.03
C THR A 201 15.71 -15.01 -20.42
N VAL A 202 16.53 -14.60 -19.44
CA VAL A 202 16.46 -13.28 -18.80
C VAL A 202 16.69 -12.15 -19.82
N VAL A 203 17.66 -12.30 -20.72
CA VAL A 203 17.93 -11.31 -21.79
C VAL A 203 16.76 -11.24 -22.79
N ALA A 204 16.21 -12.38 -23.20
CA ALA A 204 15.06 -12.40 -24.09
C ALA A 204 13.83 -11.74 -23.45
N PHE A 205 13.60 -12.01 -22.17
CA PHE A 205 12.55 -11.32 -21.38
C PHE A 205 12.80 -9.82 -21.30
N LEU A 206 14.03 -9.38 -20.97
CA LEU A 206 14.39 -7.96 -20.89
C LEU A 206 14.04 -7.21 -22.19
N ARG A 207 14.42 -7.76 -23.33
CA ARG A 207 14.14 -7.14 -24.64
C ARG A 207 12.63 -6.97 -24.87
N ARG A 208 11.82 -7.99 -24.55
CA ARG A 208 10.36 -7.90 -24.69
C ARG A 208 9.73 -6.94 -23.69
N ALA A 209 10.24 -6.90 -22.46
CA ALA A 209 9.81 -5.95 -21.44
C ALA A 209 10.10 -4.50 -21.87
N VAL A 210 11.31 -4.22 -22.39
CA VAL A 210 11.66 -2.90 -22.92
C VAL A 210 10.70 -2.51 -24.05
N ALA A 211 10.51 -3.38 -25.04
CA ALA A 211 9.58 -3.15 -26.14
C ALA A 211 8.13 -2.93 -25.66
N PHE A 212 7.72 -3.58 -24.55
CA PHE A 212 6.41 -3.32 -23.95
C PHE A 212 6.33 -1.89 -23.39
N PHE A 213 7.33 -1.43 -22.64
CA PHE A 213 7.35 -0.07 -22.08
C PHE A 213 7.43 0.99 -23.18
N GLU A 214 8.24 0.76 -24.22
CA GLU A 214 8.35 1.66 -25.38
C GLU A 214 7.01 1.84 -26.12
N ARG A 215 6.23 0.77 -26.31
CA ARG A 215 4.87 0.86 -26.87
C ARG A 215 3.90 1.69 -26.00
N HIS A 216 4.23 1.90 -24.74
CA HIS A 216 3.49 2.79 -23.83
C HIS A 216 4.12 4.19 -23.73
N GLY A 217 5.03 4.56 -24.64
CA GLY A 217 5.68 5.86 -24.67
C GLY A 217 6.72 6.07 -23.56
N MET A 218 7.25 4.99 -23.00
CA MET A 218 8.20 5.02 -21.87
C MET A 218 9.59 4.62 -22.35
N THR A 219 10.58 5.51 -22.22
CA THR A 219 11.99 5.17 -22.47
C THR A 219 12.62 4.60 -21.19
N VAL A 220 13.08 3.35 -21.25
CA VAL A 220 13.70 2.68 -20.09
C VAL A 220 15.15 3.17 -19.91
N GLN A 221 15.42 3.87 -18.82
CA GLN A 221 16.74 4.45 -18.52
C GLN A 221 17.55 3.57 -17.57
N GLN A 222 16.94 3.05 -16.53
CA GLN A 222 17.60 2.27 -15.50
C GLN A 222 16.83 0.99 -15.21
N LEU A 223 17.61 -0.05 -14.88
CA LEU A 223 17.10 -1.37 -14.50
C LEU A 223 17.60 -1.73 -13.12
N LEU A 224 16.71 -2.09 -12.20
CA LEU A 224 17.07 -2.62 -10.88
C LEU A 224 16.73 -4.09 -10.79
N THR A 225 17.72 -4.92 -10.47
CA THR A 225 17.57 -6.36 -10.26
C THR A 225 18.15 -6.79 -8.92
N ASP A 226 17.86 -8.00 -8.50
CA ASP A 226 18.63 -8.68 -7.47
C ASP A 226 20.00 -9.14 -7.99
N ASN A 227 20.71 -9.95 -7.20
CA ASN A 227 22.01 -10.51 -7.54
C ASN A 227 21.92 -11.92 -8.16
N GLY A 228 20.78 -12.30 -8.74
CA GLY A 228 20.59 -13.58 -9.41
C GLY A 228 21.64 -13.84 -10.50
N SER A 229 22.01 -15.10 -10.71
CA SER A 229 23.09 -15.48 -11.65
C SER A 229 22.80 -15.02 -13.09
N GLY A 230 21.54 -15.05 -13.53
CA GLY A 230 21.12 -14.55 -14.84
C GLY A 230 21.47 -13.07 -15.05
N TYR A 231 21.22 -12.23 -14.04
CA TYR A 231 21.47 -10.78 -14.07
C TYR A 231 22.96 -10.42 -13.93
N ARG A 232 23.76 -11.33 -13.37
CA ARG A 232 25.21 -11.15 -13.23
C ARG A 232 26.00 -11.58 -14.47
N SER A 233 25.32 -12.17 -15.44
CA SER A 233 25.97 -12.71 -16.65
C SER A 233 26.51 -11.62 -17.58
N MET A 234 27.55 -11.92 -18.31
CA MET A 234 28.12 -11.04 -19.32
C MET A 234 27.10 -10.70 -20.42
N ILE A 235 26.32 -11.68 -20.86
CA ILE A 235 25.32 -11.44 -21.92
C ILE A 235 24.20 -10.49 -21.47
N HIS A 236 23.83 -10.50 -20.18
CA HIS A 236 22.89 -9.52 -19.63
C HIS A 236 23.49 -8.10 -19.60
N ALA A 237 24.75 -7.98 -19.20
CA ALA A 237 25.45 -6.70 -19.20
C ALA A 237 25.57 -6.12 -20.63
N LEU A 238 25.88 -6.95 -21.62
CA LEU A 238 25.94 -6.57 -23.03
C LEU A 238 24.54 -6.16 -23.55
N ALA A 239 23.48 -6.88 -23.18
CA ALA A 239 22.11 -6.54 -23.55
C ALA A 239 21.68 -5.18 -22.96
N CYS A 240 21.98 -4.92 -21.69
CA CYS A 240 21.70 -3.61 -21.08
C CYS A 240 22.46 -2.49 -21.82
N ARG A 241 23.74 -2.71 -22.13
CA ARG A 241 24.54 -1.73 -22.88
C ARG A 241 23.97 -1.47 -24.28
N SER A 242 23.60 -2.52 -25.02
CA SER A 242 23.03 -2.37 -26.38
C SER A 242 21.67 -1.66 -26.40
N LEU A 243 20.91 -1.73 -25.29
CA LEU A 243 19.64 -1.04 -25.09
C LEU A 243 19.81 0.37 -24.50
N GLY A 244 21.04 0.82 -24.20
CA GLY A 244 21.30 2.09 -23.54
C GLY A 244 20.82 2.16 -22.08
N ILE A 245 20.63 1.02 -21.41
CA ILE A 245 20.05 0.93 -20.08
C ILE A 245 21.15 0.80 -19.02
N ARG A 246 21.09 1.65 -17.99
CA ARG A 246 21.97 1.54 -16.82
C ARG A 246 21.48 0.43 -15.88
N HIS A 247 22.24 -0.63 -15.74
CA HIS A 247 21.90 -1.73 -14.82
C HIS A 247 22.40 -1.43 -13.39
N ILE A 248 21.49 -1.50 -12.42
CA ILE A 248 21.72 -1.35 -10.99
C ILE A 248 21.33 -2.66 -10.30
N ARG A 249 22.19 -3.14 -9.41
CA ARG A 249 21.91 -4.33 -8.59
C ARG A 249 21.65 -3.93 -7.15
N THR A 250 20.75 -4.66 -6.46
CA THR A 250 20.52 -4.47 -5.03
C THR A 250 21.80 -4.73 -4.25
N ARG A 251 22.04 -3.95 -3.20
CA ARG A 251 23.15 -4.22 -2.28
C ARG A 251 22.88 -5.51 -1.50
N ALA A 252 23.93 -6.29 -1.26
CA ALA A 252 23.83 -7.47 -0.42
C ALA A 252 23.21 -7.12 0.95
N TYR A 253 22.36 -7.98 1.45
CA TYR A 253 21.64 -7.82 2.72
C TYR A 253 20.71 -6.59 2.83
N ARG A 254 20.40 -5.90 1.72
CA ARG A 254 19.40 -4.81 1.67
C ARG A 254 18.31 -5.10 0.64
N PRO A 255 17.45 -6.10 0.87
CA PRO A 255 16.36 -6.47 -0.07
C PRO A 255 15.33 -5.35 -0.23
N GLN A 256 15.24 -4.42 0.72
CA GLN A 256 14.30 -3.30 0.69
C GLN A 256 14.40 -2.42 -0.56
N THR A 257 15.51 -2.46 -1.30
CA THR A 257 15.68 -1.70 -2.54
C THR A 257 14.82 -2.22 -3.69
N ASN A 258 14.42 -3.51 -3.71
CA ASN A 258 13.50 -4.09 -4.71
C ASN A 258 12.04 -4.22 -4.21
N GLY A 259 11.69 -3.45 -3.19
CA GLY A 259 10.39 -3.54 -2.51
C GLY A 259 9.17 -3.36 -3.41
N LYS A 260 9.30 -2.71 -4.58
CA LYS A 260 8.19 -2.53 -5.53
C LYS A 260 7.92 -3.82 -6.30
N ALA A 261 8.95 -4.52 -6.78
CA ALA A 261 8.80 -5.85 -7.38
C ALA A 261 8.27 -6.86 -6.34
N GLU A 262 8.81 -6.87 -5.12
CA GLU A 262 8.32 -7.74 -4.05
C GLU A 262 6.84 -7.48 -3.71
N ARG A 263 6.43 -6.23 -3.64
CA ARG A 263 5.03 -5.86 -3.41
C ARG A 263 4.12 -6.29 -4.55
N PHE A 264 4.57 -6.11 -5.79
CA PHE A 264 3.87 -6.59 -6.98
C PHE A 264 3.72 -8.11 -6.95
N ILE A 265 4.80 -8.85 -6.68
CA ILE A 265 4.80 -10.31 -6.55
C ILE A 265 3.75 -10.75 -5.52
N ARG A 266 3.70 -10.13 -4.35
CA ARG A 266 2.70 -10.45 -3.33
C ARG A 266 1.27 -10.25 -3.85
N THR A 267 1.02 -9.17 -4.58
CA THR A 267 -0.27 -8.87 -5.19
C THR A 267 -0.63 -9.90 -6.27
N MET A 268 0.34 -10.25 -7.12
CA MET A 268 0.19 -11.24 -8.19
C MET A 268 -0.07 -12.64 -7.63
N LEU A 269 0.64 -13.03 -6.58
CA LEU A 269 0.42 -14.33 -5.95
C LEU A 269 -1.00 -14.47 -5.39
N GLY A 270 -1.51 -13.45 -4.69
CA GLY A 270 -2.86 -13.47 -4.14
C GLY A 270 -3.98 -13.29 -5.17
N GLY A 271 -3.73 -12.52 -6.22
CA GLY A 271 -4.77 -12.19 -7.22
C GLY A 271 -4.79 -13.09 -8.44
N TRP A 272 -3.68 -13.74 -8.76
CA TRP A 272 -3.58 -14.63 -9.91
C TRP A 272 -3.09 -16.02 -9.51
N ALA A 273 -1.83 -16.19 -9.09
CA ALA A 273 -1.21 -17.50 -8.98
C ALA A 273 -1.93 -18.44 -8.01
N TYR A 274 -2.53 -17.87 -6.97
CA TYR A 274 -3.34 -18.54 -5.94
C TYR A 274 -4.72 -17.88 -5.76
N GLY A 275 -5.15 -17.06 -6.70
CA GLY A 275 -6.45 -16.39 -6.68
C GLY A 275 -7.61 -17.27 -7.12
N ALA A 276 -7.32 -18.36 -7.81
CA ALA A 276 -8.28 -19.34 -8.28
C ALA A 276 -7.70 -20.76 -8.20
N ILE A 277 -8.57 -21.77 -8.28
CA ILE A 277 -8.18 -23.18 -8.35
C ILE A 277 -8.00 -23.52 -9.83
N TYR A 278 -6.76 -23.77 -10.23
CA TYR A 278 -6.40 -24.17 -11.59
C TYR A 278 -6.23 -25.68 -11.68
N ARG A 279 -6.67 -26.30 -12.78
CA ARG A 279 -6.51 -27.73 -13.05
C ARG A 279 -5.07 -28.10 -13.35
N ASP A 280 -4.37 -27.21 -14.06
CA ASP A 280 -2.97 -27.37 -14.46
C ASP A 280 -2.26 -26.01 -14.62
N SER A 281 -0.97 -26.06 -14.92
CA SER A 281 -0.13 -24.89 -15.13
C SER A 281 -0.50 -24.10 -16.38
N HIS A 282 -1.02 -24.74 -17.41
CA HIS A 282 -1.40 -24.08 -18.66
C HIS A 282 -2.61 -23.15 -18.41
N GLU A 283 -3.63 -23.65 -17.70
CA GLU A 283 -4.79 -22.84 -17.32
C GLU A 283 -4.38 -21.65 -16.45
N ARG A 284 -3.46 -21.84 -15.48
CA ARG A 284 -2.92 -20.72 -14.68
C ARG A 284 -2.21 -19.69 -15.56
N THR A 285 -1.38 -20.13 -16.49
CA THR A 285 -0.64 -19.24 -17.39
C THR A 285 -1.58 -18.48 -18.33
N ALA A 286 -2.61 -19.15 -18.87
CA ALA A 286 -3.62 -18.51 -19.72
C ALA A 286 -4.37 -17.39 -18.97
N ALA A 287 -4.69 -17.60 -17.70
CA ALA A 287 -5.36 -16.60 -16.85
C ALA A 287 -4.48 -15.36 -16.53
N LEU A 288 -3.16 -15.44 -16.71
CA LEU A 288 -2.24 -14.33 -16.41
C LEU A 288 -2.54 -13.08 -17.24
N HIS A 289 -2.83 -13.24 -18.52
CA HIS A 289 -3.06 -12.11 -19.42
C HIS A 289 -4.26 -11.26 -18.97
N GLY A 290 -5.39 -11.87 -18.69
CA GLY A 290 -6.59 -11.17 -18.21
C GLY A 290 -6.35 -10.49 -16.85
N TRP A 291 -5.66 -11.19 -15.93
CA TRP A 291 -5.32 -10.61 -14.64
C TRP A 291 -4.36 -9.42 -14.75
N LEU A 292 -3.33 -9.51 -15.60
CA LEU A 292 -2.35 -8.44 -15.80
C LEU A 292 -3.00 -7.22 -16.47
N TRP A 293 -3.90 -7.44 -17.42
CA TRP A 293 -4.69 -6.38 -18.02
C TRP A 293 -5.54 -5.66 -16.96
N TYR A 294 -6.27 -6.42 -16.12
CA TYR A 294 -7.02 -5.84 -15.01
C TYR A 294 -6.11 -5.08 -14.04
N TYR A 295 -4.94 -5.63 -13.70
CA TYR A 295 -3.97 -4.96 -12.83
C TYR A 295 -3.54 -3.61 -13.39
N ASN A 296 -3.18 -3.56 -14.66
CA ASN A 296 -2.66 -2.35 -15.29
C ASN A 296 -3.75 -1.29 -15.54
N HIS A 297 -4.99 -1.69 -15.87
CA HIS A 297 -6.03 -0.76 -16.33
C HIS A 297 -7.11 -0.46 -15.30
N HIS A 298 -7.36 -1.35 -14.34
CA HIS A 298 -8.49 -1.21 -13.42
C HIS A 298 -8.14 -1.26 -11.94
N ARG A 299 -7.06 -1.96 -11.56
CA ARG A 299 -6.71 -2.11 -10.16
C ARG A 299 -6.28 -0.78 -9.55
N LYS A 300 -7.05 -0.31 -8.56
CA LYS A 300 -6.72 0.91 -7.79
C LYS A 300 -5.58 0.65 -6.81
N HIS A 301 -4.60 1.56 -6.78
CA HIS A 301 -3.43 1.50 -5.90
C HIS A 301 -3.43 2.66 -4.91
N SER A 302 -3.36 2.38 -3.62
CA SER A 302 -3.28 3.43 -2.58
C SER A 302 -2.05 4.34 -2.76
N ALA A 303 -0.93 3.78 -3.24
CA ALA A 303 0.28 4.56 -3.54
C ALA A 303 0.14 5.47 -4.78
N LEU A 304 -0.87 5.27 -5.62
CA LEU A 304 -1.16 6.07 -6.81
C LEU A 304 -2.44 6.90 -6.65
N SER A 305 -2.75 7.34 -5.43
CA SER A 305 -3.99 8.09 -5.13
C SER A 305 -5.25 7.35 -5.61
N HIS A 306 -5.28 6.02 -5.39
CA HIS A 306 -6.36 5.12 -5.81
C HIS A 306 -6.63 5.07 -7.32
N LYS A 307 -5.60 5.33 -8.15
CA LYS A 307 -5.66 5.19 -9.61
C LYS A 307 -4.99 3.91 -10.08
N PRO A 308 -5.39 3.35 -11.24
CA PRO A 308 -4.67 2.25 -11.86
C PRO A 308 -3.35 2.72 -12.51
N PRO A 309 -2.38 1.82 -12.76
CA PRO A 309 -1.10 2.14 -13.38
C PRO A 309 -1.18 2.92 -14.67
N ILE A 310 -2.07 2.56 -15.58
CA ILE A 310 -2.22 3.23 -16.87
C ILE A 310 -2.73 4.68 -16.73
N ALA A 311 -3.62 4.94 -15.77
CA ALA A 311 -4.09 6.30 -15.53
C ALA A 311 -2.95 7.18 -14.98
N ARG A 312 -2.10 6.62 -14.13
CA ARG A 312 -0.90 7.31 -13.62
C ARG A 312 0.10 7.60 -14.75
N LEU A 313 0.27 6.65 -15.69
CA LEU A 313 1.11 6.86 -16.88
C LEU A 313 0.59 8.05 -17.71
N ASN A 314 -0.70 8.05 -18.05
CA ASN A 314 -1.31 9.11 -18.85
C ASN A 314 -1.17 10.49 -18.20
N GLU A 315 -1.34 10.58 -16.87
CA GLU A 315 -1.12 11.83 -16.14
C GLU A 315 0.32 12.34 -16.25
N ARG A 316 1.29 11.43 -16.12
CA ARG A 316 2.71 11.81 -16.17
C ARG A 316 3.18 12.15 -17.57
N THR A 317 2.66 11.48 -18.60
CA THR A 317 2.96 11.79 -20.02
C THR A 317 2.33 13.11 -20.46
N ASN A 318 1.09 13.39 -20.05
CA ASN A 318 0.43 14.65 -20.37
C ASN A 318 1.09 15.87 -19.69
N LEU A 319 1.58 15.71 -18.45
CA LEU A 319 2.34 16.77 -17.78
C LEU A 319 3.65 17.10 -18.52
N LEU A 320 4.29 16.12 -19.16
CA LEU A 320 5.51 16.34 -19.93
C LEU A 320 5.23 17.02 -21.28
N SER A 321 4.05 16.79 -21.88
CA SER A 321 3.65 17.43 -23.14
C SER A 321 3.19 18.90 -23.00
N THR A 322 2.86 19.34 -21.79
CA THR A 322 2.47 20.74 -21.50
C THR A 322 3.66 21.67 -21.19
N TYR A 323 4.87 21.13 -21.05
CA TYR A 323 6.10 21.89 -20.79
C TYR A 323 7.07 21.93 -21.99
N ASN A 324 6.69 21.39 -23.14
CA ASN A 324 7.36 21.55 -24.43
C ASN A 324 6.49 22.43 -25.34
#